data_32dd2c90be510cebacfd9d005a1b5583
#
_entry.id   32dd2c90be510cebacfd9d005a1b5583
#
_cell.length_a   1.000
_cell.length_b   1.000
_cell.length_c   1.000
_cell.angle_alpha   90.00
_cell.angle_beta   90.00
_cell.angle_gamma   90.00
#
_symmetry.space_group_name_H-M   'P 1'
#
loop_
_entity.id
_entity.type
_entity.pdbx_description
1 polymer ?
#
loop_
_entity_poly.entity_id
_entity_poly.type
_entity_poly.pdbx_seq_one_letter_code
_entity_poly.pdbx_strand_id
1 'polypeptide(L)'
;MTTERTGILLLVSGPSGSGKTTLCRRLADEDEAIYSTSCTTRPSRKGERDGHDYHFLTRETFEQKVTNGEFLEYAEVHGNLYGTLKTEVLDHLAKGIDVVMDIDVQGAAQVRSCADTSIKAALVDVFVMPHTEDELLKRLT
;
A
#
# COMPACT_ATOMS: atom_id res chain seq x y z
N MET A 1 1.71 22.09 -26.11
CA MET A 1 2.30 20.84 -25.64
C MET A 1 1.83 20.56 -24.23
N THR A 2 1.04 19.52 -24.07
CA THR A 2 0.54 19.15 -22.76
C THR A 2 1.58 18.32 -22.04
N THR A 3 2.00 18.80 -20.87
CA THR A 3 2.85 18.02 -19.98
C THR A 3 1.96 16.95 -19.34
N GLU A 4 2.20 15.70 -19.64
CA GLU A 4 1.49 14.62 -18.98
C GLU A 4 1.91 14.58 -17.50
N ARG A 5 0.93 14.64 -16.62
CA ARG A 5 1.17 14.55 -15.20
C ARG A 5 1.51 13.11 -14.84
N THR A 6 2.58 12.91 -14.09
CA THR A 6 2.85 11.62 -13.43
C THR A 6 2.09 11.59 -12.12
N GLY A 7 1.48 10.46 -11.79
CA GLY A 7 0.76 10.29 -10.53
C GLY A 7 1.70 10.33 -9.31
N ILE A 8 1.11 10.54 -8.14
CA ILE A 8 1.81 10.55 -6.86
C ILE A 8 1.55 9.21 -6.15
N LEU A 9 2.58 8.63 -5.56
CA LEU A 9 2.45 7.52 -4.63
C LEU A 9 2.37 8.09 -3.22
N LEU A 10 1.18 8.12 -2.65
CA LEU A 10 0.96 8.59 -1.29
C LEU A 10 1.11 7.41 -0.33
N LEU A 11 2.22 7.38 0.37
CA LEU A 11 2.55 6.33 1.34
C LEU A 11 2.12 6.81 2.72
N VAL A 12 1.08 6.18 3.27
CA VAL A 12 0.54 6.55 4.58
C VAL A 12 0.89 5.47 5.57
N SER A 13 1.66 5.82 6.57
CA SER A 13 2.06 4.90 7.64
C SER A 13 1.74 5.51 9.01
N GLY A 14 1.85 4.71 10.04
CA GLY A 14 1.57 5.12 11.39
C GLY A 14 1.14 3.95 12.26
N PRO A 15 1.02 4.17 13.57
CA PRO A 15 0.63 3.10 14.49
C PRO A 15 -0.83 2.70 14.32
N SER A 16 -1.16 1.48 14.73
CA SER A 16 -2.55 1.03 14.79
C SER A 16 -3.38 1.98 15.65
N GLY A 17 -4.62 2.23 15.23
CA GLY A 17 -5.51 3.13 15.95
C GLY A 17 -5.30 4.61 15.67
N SER A 18 -4.41 4.96 14.73
CA SER A 18 -4.15 6.36 14.37
C SER A 18 -5.20 6.98 13.42
N GLY A 19 -6.11 6.16 12.88
CA GLY A 19 -7.07 6.62 11.88
C GLY A 19 -6.56 6.55 10.44
N LYS A 20 -5.46 5.90 10.23
CA LYS A 20 -4.74 5.78 8.95
C LYS A 20 -5.62 5.22 7.83
N THR A 21 -6.32 4.12 8.08
CA THR A 21 -7.19 3.48 7.07
C THR A 21 -8.35 4.39 6.65
N THR A 22 -8.97 5.06 7.61
CA THR A 22 -10.05 6.03 7.34
C THR A 22 -9.54 7.18 6.47
N LEU A 23 -8.37 7.72 6.80
CA LEU A 23 -7.75 8.77 6.00
C LEU A 23 -7.48 8.31 4.57
N CYS A 24 -6.90 7.14 4.40
CA CYS A 24 -6.58 6.60 3.07
C CYS A 24 -7.83 6.40 2.22
N ARG A 25 -8.91 5.88 2.80
CA ARG A 25 -10.17 5.70 2.08
C ARG A 25 -10.78 7.02 1.65
N ARG A 26 -10.74 8.03 2.51
CA ARG A 26 -11.24 9.37 2.18
C ARG A 26 -10.42 10.01 1.07
N LEU A 27 -9.11 9.88 1.11
CA LEU A 27 -8.23 10.39 0.05
C LEU A 27 -8.54 9.72 -1.29
N ALA A 28 -8.73 8.40 -1.30
CA ALA A 28 -9.08 7.68 -2.50
C ALA A 28 -10.43 8.13 -3.08
N ASP A 29 -11.42 8.32 -2.22
CA ASP A 29 -12.77 8.71 -2.65
C ASP A 29 -12.85 10.18 -3.11
N GLU A 30 -12.23 11.09 -2.35
CA GLU A 30 -12.35 12.55 -2.60
C GLU A 30 -11.42 13.02 -3.72
N ASP A 31 -10.23 12.45 -3.83
CA ASP A 31 -9.20 12.90 -4.77
C ASP A 31 -9.10 12.02 -6.04
N GLU A 32 -10.05 11.12 -6.23
CA GLU A 32 -10.05 10.19 -7.37
C GLU A 32 -8.77 9.35 -7.44
N ALA A 33 -8.14 9.10 -6.30
CA ALA A 33 -6.96 8.25 -6.22
C ALA A 33 -7.37 6.78 -6.15
N ILE A 34 -6.44 5.90 -6.48
CA ILE A 34 -6.62 4.46 -6.37
C ILE A 34 -6.06 3.99 -5.03
N TYR A 35 -6.86 3.24 -4.28
CA TYR A 35 -6.37 2.54 -3.11
C TYR A 35 -5.67 1.25 -3.58
N SER A 36 -4.39 1.12 -3.31
CA SER A 36 -3.60 -0.03 -3.79
C SER A 36 -4.14 -1.35 -3.28
N THR A 37 -4.32 -2.32 -4.18
CA THR A 37 -4.75 -3.68 -3.85
C THR A 37 -3.55 -4.57 -3.63
N SER A 38 -3.41 -5.12 -2.43
CA SER A 38 -2.30 -6.00 -2.06
C SER A 38 -2.56 -7.44 -2.47
N CYS A 39 -1.47 -8.22 -2.59
CA CYS A 39 -1.53 -9.66 -2.76
C CYS A 39 -1.47 -10.35 -1.40
N THR A 40 -2.09 -11.51 -1.26
CA THR A 40 -1.96 -12.35 -0.08
C THR A 40 -2.06 -13.82 -0.43
N THR A 41 -1.42 -14.66 0.38
CA THR A 41 -1.54 -16.12 0.30
C THR A 41 -2.61 -16.66 1.25
N ARG A 42 -3.21 -15.81 2.07
CA ARG A 42 -4.33 -16.16 2.93
C ARG A 42 -5.53 -16.53 2.06
N PRO A 43 -6.27 -17.60 2.38
CA PRO A 43 -7.52 -17.89 1.67
C PRO A 43 -8.52 -16.73 1.80
N SER A 44 -9.30 -16.51 0.75
CA SER A 44 -10.33 -15.47 0.80
C SER A 44 -11.39 -15.83 1.85
N ARG A 45 -11.90 -14.80 2.51
CA ARG A 45 -12.99 -14.93 3.47
C ARG A 45 -14.31 -14.64 2.79
N LYS A 46 -15.40 -15.07 3.44
CA LYS A 46 -16.74 -14.82 2.93
C LYS A 46 -16.94 -13.32 2.69
N GLY A 47 -17.41 -12.99 1.50
CA GLY A 47 -17.65 -11.61 1.11
C GLY A 47 -16.46 -10.90 0.46
N GLU A 48 -15.26 -11.49 0.53
CA GLU A 48 -14.08 -10.94 -0.13
C GLU A 48 -14.04 -11.34 -1.61
N ARG A 49 -13.58 -10.43 -2.46
CA ARG A 49 -13.48 -10.67 -3.90
C ARG A 49 -12.03 -10.52 -4.36
N ASP A 50 -11.61 -11.49 -5.18
CA ASP A 50 -10.30 -11.46 -5.81
C ASP A 50 -10.16 -10.25 -6.73
N GLY A 51 -9.02 -9.57 -6.63
CA GLY A 51 -8.75 -8.37 -7.42
C GLY A 51 -9.35 -7.10 -6.85
N HIS A 52 -10.18 -7.20 -5.81
CA HIS A 52 -10.79 -6.04 -5.16
C HIS A 52 -10.30 -5.87 -3.71
N ASP A 53 -10.54 -6.86 -2.86
CA ASP A 53 -10.05 -6.83 -1.48
C ASP A 53 -8.57 -7.17 -1.42
N TYR A 54 -8.19 -8.21 -2.13
CA TYR A 54 -6.81 -8.66 -2.34
C TYR A 54 -6.70 -9.34 -3.69
N HIS A 55 -5.48 -9.47 -4.18
CA HIS A 55 -5.14 -10.47 -5.19
C HIS A 55 -4.75 -11.75 -4.43
N PHE A 56 -5.62 -12.75 -4.44
CA PHE A 56 -5.40 -14.00 -3.72
C PHE A 56 -4.52 -14.91 -4.55
N LEU A 57 -3.33 -15.21 -4.04
CA LEU A 57 -2.32 -16.03 -4.72
C LEU A 57 -2.03 -17.29 -3.93
N THR A 58 -1.57 -18.33 -4.63
CA THR A 58 -0.95 -19.46 -3.95
C THR A 58 0.39 -19.03 -3.36
N ARG A 59 0.86 -19.72 -2.32
CA ARG A 59 2.17 -19.45 -1.74
C ARG A 59 3.27 -19.60 -2.79
N GLU A 60 3.19 -20.62 -3.62
CA GLU A 60 4.15 -20.86 -4.69
C GLU A 60 4.22 -19.67 -5.66
N THR A 61 3.09 -19.18 -6.13
CA THR A 61 3.03 -18.03 -7.03
C THR A 61 3.60 -16.79 -6.37
N PHE A 62 3.24 -16.54 -5.12
CA PHE A 62 3.75 -15.40 -4.37
C PHE A 62 5.28 -15.45 -4.26
N GLU A 63 5.83 -16.60 -3.87
CA GLU A 63 7.28 -16.79 -3.73
C GLU A 63 8.02 -16.64 -5.06
N GLN A 64 7.44 -17.08 -6.17
CA GLN A 64 8.00 -16.85 -7.50
C GLN A 64 8.11 -15.36 -7.80
N LYS A 65 7.08 -14.60 -7.47
CA LYS A 65 7.08 -13.15 -7.67
C LYS A 65 8.11 -12.44 -6.78
N VAL A 66 8.32 -12.92 -5.56
CA VAL A 66 9.40 -12.43 -4.69
C VAL A 66 10.76 -12.64 -5.35
N THR A 67 11.00 -13.85 -5.82
CA THR A 67 12.27 -14.22 -6.49
C THR A 67 12.52 -13.36 -7.72
N ASN A 68 11.48 -13.04 -8.47
CA ASN A 68 11.57 -12.21 -9.67
C ASN A 68 11.66 -10.71 -9.38
N GLY A 69 11.63 -10.30 -8.12
CA GLY A 69 11.72 -8.89 -7.74
C GLY A 69 10.48 -8.07 -8.09
N GLU A 70 9.31 -8.69 -8.17
CA GLU A 70 8.08 -8.03 -8.60
C GLU A 70 7.37 -7.23 -7.50
N PHE A 71 7.73 -7.46 -6.22
CA PHE A 71 7.09 -6.76 -5.11
C PHE A 71 7.78 -5.45 -4.75
N LEU A 72 6.98 -4.43 -4.52
CA LEU A 72 7.43 -3.16 -3.96
C LEU A 72 7.75 -3.32 -2.46
N GLU A 73 6.90 -4.05 -1.75
CA GLU A 73 7.11 -4.47 -0.37
C GLU A 73 6.39 -5.79 -0.13
N TYR A 74 6.86 -6.58 0.82
CA TYR A 74 6.18 -7.79 1.25
C TYR A 74 6.60 -8.18 2.67
N ALA A 75 5.73 -8.93 3.36
CA ALA A 75 5.99 -9.41 4.71
C ALA A 75 5.18 -10.67 5.00
N GLU A 76 5.61 -11.44 5.99
CA GLU A 76 4.84 -12.56 6.52
C GLU A 76 4.17 -12.13 7.81
N VAL A 77 2.85 -12.40 7.90
CA VAL A 77 2.05 -12.08 9.08
C VAL A 77 1.18 -13.29 9.40
N HIS A 78 1.36 -13.86 10.59
CA HIS A 78 0.62 -15.04 11.05
C HIS A 78 0.64 -16.21 10.04
N GLY A 79 1.80 -16.45 9.44
CA GLY A 79 2.00 -17.56 8.51
C GLY A 79 1.54 -17.31 7.08
N ASN A 80 0.95 -16.15 6.80
CA ASN A 80 0.55 -15.78 5.45
C ASN A 80 1.42 -14.65 4.92
N LEU A 81 1.62 -14.65 3.61
CA LEU A 81 2.38 -13.61 2.94
C LEU A 81 1.44 -12.51 2.46
N TYR A 82 1.91 -11.27 2.56
CA TYR A 82 1.21 -10.06 2.09
C TYR A 82 2.22 -9.19 1.36
N GLY A 83 1.80 -8.54 0.30
CA GLY A 83 2.69 -7.62 -0.41
C GLY A 83 2.00 -6.84 -1.50
N THR A 84 2.67 -5.82 -1.99
CA THR A 84 2.18 -4.96 -3.07
C THR A 84 3.09 -5.09 -4.28
N LEU A 85 2.51 -5.42 -5.43
CA LEU A 85 3.27 -5.52 -6.67
C LEU A 85 3.66 -4.15 -7.20
N LYS A 86 4.86 -4.03 -7.73
CA LYS A 86 5.34 -2.80 -8.38
C LYS A 86 4.43 -2.38 -9.52
N THR A 87 3.95 -3.33 -10.33
CA THR A 87 3.07 -3.06 -11.46
C THR A 87 1.74 -2.47 -11.04
N GLU A 88 1.19 -2.88 -9.89
CA GLU A 88 -0.03 -2.31 -9.33
C GLU A 88 0.09 -0.80 -9.14
N VAL A 89 1.26 -0.33 -8.74
CA VAL A 89 1.54 1.08 -8.50
C VAL A 89 1.99 1.78 -9.78
N LEU A 90 3.00 1.24 -10.46
CA LEU A 90 3.64 1.89 -11.60
C LEU A 90 2.69 2.14 -12.77
N ASP A 91 1.81 1.20 -13.06
CA ASP A 91 0.88 1.34 -14.18
C ASP A 91 -0.07 2.52 -13.98
N HIS A 92 -0.55 2.73 -12.76
CA HIS A 92 -1.40 3.87 -12.43
C HIS A 92 -0.62 5.19 -12.46
N LEU A 93 0.57 5.21 -11.87
CA LEU A 93 1.40 6.42 -11.85
C LEU A 93 1.74 6.90 -13.26
N ALA A 94 2.03 5.98 -14.16
CA ALA A 94 2.35 6.31 -15.57
C ALA A 94 1.17 6.95 -16.28
N LYS A 95 -0.06 6.67 -15.86
CA LYS A 95 -1.30 7.26 -16.40
C LYS A 95 -1.69 8.57 -15.73
N GLY A 96 -0.86 9.07 -14.82
CA GLY A 96 -1.18 10.28 -14.05
C GLY A 96 -2.18 10.06 -12.92
N ILE A 97 -2.41 8.82 -12.52
CA ILE A 97 -3.33 8.46 -11.45
C ILE A 97 -2.56 8.33 -10.14
N ASP A 98 -3.05 8.99 -9.10
CA ASP A 98 -2.46 8.92 -7.78
C ASP A 98 -2.84 7.59 -7.11
N VAL A 99 -1.88 7.01 -6.36
CA VAL A 99 -2.06 5.75 -5.66
C VAL A 99 -1.85 5.98 -4.16
N VAL A 100 -2.75 5.45 -3.35
CA VAL A 100 -2.66 5.51 -1.89
C VAL A 100 -2.29 4.13 -1.35
N MET A 101 -1.24 4.05 -0.56
CA MET A 101 -0.85 2.83 0.16
C MET A 101 -0.97 3.06 1.66
N ASP A 102 -1.78 2.23 2.30
CA ASP A 102 -1.93 2.16 3.75
C ASP A 102 -1.07 0.99 4.24
N ILE A 103 -0.01 1.28 4.96
CA ILE A 103 1.06 0.31 5.19
C ILE A 103 1.68 0.54 6.58
N ASP A 104 2.22 -0.52 7.17
CA ASP A 104 2.90 -0.39 8.45
C ASP A 104 4.30 0.23 8.29
N VAL A 105 4.94 0.51 9.42
CA VAL A 105 6.25 1.18 9.43
C VAL A 105 7.32 0.35 8.72
N GLN A 106 7.27 -0.98 8.85
CA GLN A 106 8.25 -1.86 8.20
C GLN A 106 8.07 -1.88 6.68
N GLY A 107 6.82 -1.99 6.22
CA GLY A 107 6.52 -1.92 4.80
C GLY A 107 6.88 -0.57 4.19
N ALA A 108 6.63 0.52 4.92
CA ALA A 108 7.01 1.87 4.49
C ALA A 108 8.53 1.98 4.31
N ALA A 109 9.31 1.38 5.21
CA ALA A 109 10.77 1.36 5.09
C ALA A 109 11.23 0.63 3.82
N GLN A 110 10.57 -0.46 3.47
CA GLN A 110 10.86 -1.19 2.21
C GLN A 110 10.60 -0.31 0.99
N VAL A 111 9.47 0.39 0.97
CA VAL A 111 9.11 1.28 -0.15
C VAL A 111 10.14 2.41 -0.28
N ARG A 112 10.52 3.04 0.83
CA ARG A 112 11.54 4.11 0.83
C ARG A 112 12.89 3.62 0.32
N SER A 113 13.23 2.37 0.58
CA SER A 113 14.49 1.75 0.16
C SER A 113 14.48 1.23 -1.27
N CYS A 114 13.34 1.32 -1.96
CA CYS A 114 13.21 0.84 -3.34
C CYS A 114 14.16 1.60 -4.26
N ALA A 115 14.87 0.86 -5.11
CA ALA A 115 15.83 1.44 -6.05
C ALA A 115 15.17 2.02 -7.30
N ASP A 116 13.89 1.78 -7.51
CA ASP A 116 13.15 2.25 -8.70
C ASP A 116 13.05 3.78 -8.69
N THR A 117 13.57 4.42 -9.71
CA THR A 117 13.61 5.88 -9.80
C THR A 117 12.22 6.49 -9.98
N SER A 118 11.32 5.80 -10.69
CA SER A 118 9.94 6.28 -10.87
C SER A 118 9.18 6.28 -9.54
N ILE A 119 9.37 5.26 -8.73
CA ILE A 119 8.78 5.18 -7.39
C ILE A 119 9.32 6.31 -6.50
N LYS A 120 10.64 6.49 -6.45
CA LYS A 120 11.26 7.54 -5.64
C LYS A 120 10.79 8.93 -6.03
N ALA A 121 10.66 9.20 -7.31
CA ALA A 121 10.24 10.50 -7.82
C ALA A 121 8.77 10.79 -7.47
N ALA A 122 7.92 9.76 -7.40
CA ALA A 122 6.48 9.91 -7.15
C ALA A 122 6.12 9.88 -5.66
N LEU A 123 7.05 9.46 -4.80
CA LEU A 123 6.77 9.17 -3.40
C LEU A 123 6.48 10.43 -2.58
N VAL A 124 5.33 10.45 -1.93
CA VAL A 124 4.97 11.41 -0.88
C VAL A 124 4.70 10.59 0.37
N ASP A 125 5.50 10.80 1.39
CA ASP A 125 5.50 10.02 2.62
C ASP A 125 4.76 10.77 3.73
N VAL A 126 3.72 10.16 4.28
CA VAL A 126 2.90 10.75 5.34
C VAL A 126 2.87 9.81 6.53
N PHE A 127 3.26 10.32 7.67
CA PHE A 127 3.17 9.58 8.93
C PHE A 127 2.01 10.11 9.75
N VAL A 128 1.02 9.25 10.05
CA VAL A 128 -0.17 9.65 10.79
C VAL A 128 0.04 9.33 12.26
N MET A 129 -0.07 10.35 13.10
CA MET A 129 0.02 10.19 14.55
C MET A 129 -1.24 10.70 15.21
N PRO A 130 -1.67 10.08 16.32
CA PRO A 130 -2.71 10.65 17.16
C PRO A 130 -2.24 11.99 17.72
N HIS A 131 -3.19 12.83 18.04
CA HIS A 131 -2.91 14.21 18.48
C HIS A 131 -2.11 14.27 19.79
N THR A 132 -2.32 13.29 20.70
CA THR A 132 -1.61 13.17 21.98
C THR A 132 -1.37 11.69 22.30
N GLU A 133 -0.46 11.42 23.25
CA GLU A 133 -0.26 10.06 23.77
C GLU A 133 -1.55 9.50 24.37
N ASP A 134 -2.31 10.33 25.06
CA ASP A 134 -3.60 9.92 25.64
C ASP A 134 -4.58 9.48 24.55
N GLU A 135 -4.60 10.19 23.44
CA GLU A 135 -5.46 9.84 22.32
C GLU A 135 -5.02 8.51 21.67
N LEU A 136 -3.71 8.31 21.56
CA LEU A 136 -3.17 7.03 21.07
C LEU A 136 -3.59 5.88 21.97
N LEU A 137 -3.48 6.03 23.28
CA LEU A 137 -3.90 5.02 24.23
C LEU A 137 -5.39 4.72 24.15
N LYS A 138 -6.22 5.73 23.96
CA LYS A 138 -7.66 5.54 23.76
C LYS A 138 -7.98 4.74 22.51
N ARG A 139 -7.28 4.99 21.42
CA ARG A 139 -7.52 4.33 20.13
C ARG A 139 -7.02 2.88 20.10
N LEU A 140 -6.03 2.56 20.92
CA LEU A 140 -5.46 1.21 21.02
C LEU A 140 -6.22 0.31 22.02
N THR A 141 -7.00 0.87 22.88
CA THR A 141 -7.81 0.11 23.87
C THR A 141 -9.30 0.00 23.41
#